data_35899a365cfa3a9454aa2c8e5493861f
#
_entry.id   35899a365cfa3a9454aa2c8e5493861f
#
_cell.length_a   1.000
_cell.length_b   1.000
_cell.length_c   1.000
_cell.angle_alpha   90.00
_cell.angle_beta   90.00
_cell.angle_gamma   90.00
#
_symmetry.space_group_name_H-M   'P 1'
#
loop_
_entity.id
_entity.type
_entity.pdbx_description
1 polymer ?
#
loop_
_entity_poly.entity_id
_entity_poly.type
_entity_poly.pdbx_seq_one_letter_code
_entity_poly.pdbx_strand_id
1 'polypeptide(L)'
;MTKSWEHAKNILIIRADNMGDLLMSAPAIRALKQTFSPKITLLTSSMAAGIAPYISEIDDVIVFDLPWVKAKEVIENEEIFTLIEQLKERRFDATVIFTVFSQSAMPAAMIAYMAGIPLRLAYSRENPYKLLSNWVPDKEPYTFIQHQVKRDLALVNAIGAATDNISLHLYIPVTSWKKVVNKLTNAGVDIDKPWVIFHAGVSEKKREYPQDLWAEAARLVREKGFQILFTGAASERPLCAQLAKETGVNAFSVAGLLKLEEFIALIEKASVVVSVNTGTIHIAAAVNTPVVVLYAQTNPQHIPWMVPCEVLEFEVEEDKRSKNEVIQYLYKEVYNKPAQMPDGNDIYNAIIKLLA
;
A
#
# COMPACT_ATOMS: atom_id res chain seq x y z
N MET A 1 27.13 21.58 -19.03
CA MET A 1 27.38 20.31 -18.31
C MET A 1 26.19 19.42 -18.48
N THR A 2 26.38 18.22 -18.99
CA THR A 2 25.32 17.20 -19.06
C THR A 2 24.91 16.85 -17.62
N LYS A 3 23.65 17.08 -17.28
CA LYS A 3 23.14 16.72 -15.95
C LYS A 3 23.15 15.19 -15.84
N SER A 4 23.74 14.67 -14.77
CA SER A 4 23.87 13.23 -14.46
C SER A 4 23.15 12.92 -13.16
N TRP A 5 22.59 11.73 -13.04
CA TRP A 5 21.94 11.25 -11.82
C TRP A 5 22.88 11.22 -10.61
N GLU A 6 24.16 10.95 -10.82
CA GLU A 6 25.18 10.96 -9.75
C GLU A 6 25.33 12.34 -9.07
N HIS A 7 24.96 13.40 -9.78
CA HIS A 7 25.02 14.77 -9.27
C HIS A 7 23.66 15.31 -8.79
N ALA A 8 22.59 14.51 -8.90
CA ALA A 8 21.27 14.90 -8.44
C ALA A 8 21.21 14.89 -6.90
N LYS A 9 21.12 16.08 -6.30
CA LYS A 9 21.07 16.26 -4.85
C LYS A 9 19.68 16.62 -4.32
N ASN A 10 18.76 16.99 -5.19
CA ASN A 10 17.38 17.33 -4.86
C ASN A 10 16.44 16.60 -5.82
N ILE A 11 15.85 15.50 -5.34
CA ILE A 11 15.02 14.58 -6.16
C ILE A 11 13.57 14.67 -5.73
N LEU A 12 12.69 14.88 -6.71
CA LEU A 12 11.25 14.74 -6.55
C LEU A 12 10.84 13.29 -6.84
N ILE A 13 10.18 12.64 -5.92
CA ILE A 13 9.47 11.39 -6.16
C ILE A 13 8.00 11.71 -6.38
N ILE A 14 7.42 11.18 -7.45
CA ILE A 14 5.97 11.27 -7.69
C ILE A 14 5.39 9.87 -7.54
N ARG A 15 4.54 9.70 -6.49
CA ARG A 15 3.75 8.49 -6.23
C ARG A 15 2.38 8.93 -5.73
N ALA A 16 1.45 9.09 -6.65
CA ALA A 16 0.17 9.75 -6.40
C ALA A 16 -0.98 8.80 -6.03
N ASP A 17 -0.68 7.52 -5.81
CA ASP A 17 -1.67 6.47 -5.57
C ASP A 17 -2.09 6.36 -4.10
N ASN A 18 -2.35 5.12 -3.65
CA ASN A 18 -2.75 4.81 -2.29
C ASN A 18 -1.53 4.58 -1.37
N MET A 19 -1.81 4.50 -0.08
CA MET A 19 -0.82 4.23 0.96
C MET A 19 -0.02 2.94 0.71
N GLY A 20 -0.68 1.85 0.31
CA GLY A 20 -0.02 0.57 0.00
C GLY A 20 0.97 0.68 -1.16
N ASP A 21 0.61 1.45 -2.18
CA ASP A 21 1.46 1.69 -3.34
C ASP A 21 2.73 2.48 -2.96
N LEU A 22 2.57 3.50 -2.11
CA LEU A 22 3.71 4.26 -1.59
C LEU A 22 4.64 3.37 -0.74
N LEU A 23 4.08 2.51 0.12
CA LEU A 23 4.87 1.56 0.92
C LEU A 23 5.68 0.62 0.03
N MET A 24 5.08 0.10 -1.04
CA MET A 24 5.79 -0.78 -1.99
C MET A 24 6.90 -0.05 -2.77
N SER A 25 6.83 1.26 -2.91
CA SER A 25 7.91 2.07 -3.51
C SER A 25 9.05 2.39 -2.54
N ALA A 26 8.88 2.20 -1.22
CA ALA A 26 9.88 2.56 -0.22
C ALA A 26 11.27 1.91 -0.45
N PRO A 27 11.42 0.63 -0.86
CA PRO A 27 12.73 0.07 -1.19
C PRO A 27 13.42 0.76 -2.37
N ALA A 28 12.68 1.19 -3.39
CA ALA A 28 13.25 1.92 -4.52
C ALA A 28 13.66 3.36 -4.11
N ILE A 29 12.89 4.01 -3.22
CA ILE A 29 13.26 5.30 -2.62
C ILE A 29 14.54 5.15 -1.79
N ARG A 30 14.67 4.06 -1.02
CA ARG A 30 15.88 3.71 -0.28
C ARG A 30 17.09 3.52 -1.20
N ALA A 31 16.92 2.82 -2.32
CA ALA A 31 17.97 2.65 -3.31
C ALA A 31 18.49 4.01 -3.82
N LEU A 32 17.60 4.94 -4.14
CA LEU A 32 17.99 6.31 -4.54
C LEU A 32 18.73 7.04 -3.42
N LYS A 33 18.22 6.97 -2.18
CA LYS A 33 18.82 7.61 -1.00
C LYS A 33 20.23 7.09 -0.72
N GLN A 34 20.42 5.77 -0.77
CA GLN A 34 21.71 5.13 -0.51
C GLN A 34 22.74 5.39 -1.61
N THR A 35 22.31 5.35 -2.88
CA THR A 35 23.22 5.49 -4.02
C THR A 35 23.68 6.94 -4.24
N PHE A 36 22.77 7.91 -4.21
CA PHE A 36 23.07 9.29 -4.61
C PHE A 36 23.08 10.27 -3.44
N SER A 37 22.60 9.87 -2.25
CA SER A 37 22.45 10.70 -1.04
C SER A 37 21.74 12.03 -1.29
N PRO A 38 20.58 12.03 -1.98
CA PRO A 38 19.84 13.24 -2.27
C PRO A 38 18.96 13.67 -1.10
N LYS A 39 18.51 14.93 -1.13
CA LYS A 39 17.26 15.32 -0.48
C LYS A 39 16.10 14.77 -1.30
N ILE A 40 15.18 14.04 -0.67
CA ILE A 40 14.02 13.45 -1.32
C ILE A 40 12.75 14.18 -0.88
N THR A 41 12.06 14.79 -1.83
CA THR A 41 10.70 15.31 -1.65
C THR A 41 9.71 14.39 -2.33
N LEU A 42 8.67 13.98 -1.63
CA LEU A 42 7.58 13.16 -2.17
C LEU A 42 6.41 14.05 -2.57
N LEU A 43 5.93 13.94 -3.80
CA LEU A 43 4.62 14.41 -4.25
C LEU A 43 3.66 13.23 -4.23
N THR A 44 2.62 13.32 -3.41
CA THR A 44 1.68 12.21 -3.20
C THR A 44 0.26 12.68 -2.96
N SER A 45 -0.71 11.76 -3.02
CA SER A 45 -2.12 12.02 -2.77
C SER A 45 -2.44 12.23 -1.29
N SER A 46 -3.58 12.84 -1.01
CA SER A 46 -4.15 12.93 0.35
C SER A 46 -4.39 11.55 0.98
N MET A 47 -4.63 10.51 0.17
CA MET A 47 -4.83 9.13 0.63
C MET A 47 -3.53 8.46 1.09
N ALA A 48 -2.39 8.82 0.54
CA ALA A 48 -1.09 8.23 0.89
C ALA A 48 -0.26 9.11 1.83
N ALA A 49 -0.54 10.40 1.91
CA ALA A 49 0.25 11.37 2.68
C ALA A 49 0.45 10.97 4.15
N GLY A 50 -0.55 10.33 4.76
CA GLY A 50 -0.49 9.93 6.18
C GLY A 50 0.62 8.93 6.52
N ILE A 51 1.08 8.10 5.57
CA ILE A 51 2.14 7.11 5.83
C ILE A 51 3.54 7.67 5.56
N ALA A 52 3.67 8.73 4.77
CA ALA A 52 4.95 9.28 4.37
C ALA A 52 5.89 9.65 5.54
N PRO A 53 5.41 10.22 6.66
CA PRO A 53 6.26 10.53 7.82
C PRO A 53 6.93 9.33 8.48
N TYR A 54 6.46 8.11 8.19
CA TYR A 54 7.01 6.87 8.76
C TYR A 54 7.97 6.15 7.81
N ILE A 55 8.23 6.72 6.62
CA ILE A 55 9.22 6.26 5.65
C ILE A 55 10.47 7.13 5.80
N SER A 56 11.50 6.60 6.44
CA SER A 56 12.68 7.35 6.88
C SER A 56 13.49 8.00 5.76
N GLU A 57 13.36 7.51 4.54
CA GLU A 57 14.06 8.00 3.36
C GLU A 57 13.46 9.28 2.76
N ILE A 58 12.26 9.67 3.18
CA ILE A 58 11.55 10.87 2.70
C ILE A 58 11.87 12.06 3.61
N ASP A 59 12.39 13.14 3.04
CA ASP A 59 12.79 14.34 3.78
C ASP A 59 11.69 15.42 3.81
N ASP A 60 10.80 15.45 2.78
CA ASP A 60 9.72 16.45 2.66
C ASP A 60 8.55 15.88 1.84
N VAL A 61 7.34 16.43 2.04
CA VAL A 61 6.13 15.95 1.38
C VAL A 61 5.33 17.11 0.81
N ILE A 62 4.93 16.97 -0.44
CA ILE A 62 3.93 17.79 -1.11
C ILE A 62 2.68 16.95 -1.27
N VAL A 63 1.57 17.36 -0.65
CA VAL A 63 0.29 16.68 -0.79
C VAL A 63 -0.52 17.35 -1.87
N PHE A 64 -0.84 16.59 -2.92
CA PHE A 64 -1.66 17.10 -4.03
C PHE A 64 -2.38 15.93 -4.71
N ASP A 65 -3.70 16.01 -4.80
CA ASP A 65 -4.51 15.00 -5.48
C ASP A 65 -4.50 15.28 -6.99
N LEU A 66 -3.78 14.46 -7.75
CA LEU A 66 -3.63 14.65 -9.19
C LEU A 66 -4.88 14.18 -9.95
N PRO A 67 -5.40 14.95 -10.93
CA PRO A 67 -6.71 14.69 -11.56
C PRO A 67 -6.76 13.43 -12.44
N TRP A 68 -5.62 12.85 -12.81
CA TRP A 68 -5.53 11.58 -13.55
C TRP A 68 -5.36 10.34 -12.68
N VAL A 69 -5.37 10.52 -11.37
CA VAL A 69 -5.42 9.44 -10.38
C VAL A 69 -6.75 9.58 -9.63
N LYS A 70 -7.18 8.54 -8.92
CA LYS A 70 -8.42 8.61 -8.12
C LYS A 70 -8.31 9.71 -7.06
N ALA A 71 -8.88 10.86 -7.36
CA ALA A 71 -8.97 11.99 -6.45
C ALA A 71 -10.31 11.99 -5.69
N LYS A 72 -10.34 12.58 -4.50
CA LYS A 72 -11.57 12.76 -3.72
C LYS A 72 -12.38 13.98 -4.20
N GLU A 73 -11.69 14.98 -4.71
CA GLU A 73 -12.26 16.27 -5.13
C GLU A 73 -11.92 16.59 -6.57
N VAL A 74 -12.66 17.46 -7.18
CA VAL A 74 -12.35 18.00 -8.51
C VAL A 74 -11.21 19.00 -8.35
N ILE A 75 -10.19 18.86 -9.17
CA ILE A 75 -9.02 19.75 -9.19
C ILE A 75 -9.19 20.72 -10.33
N GLU A 76 -9.14 22.00 -10.04
CA GLU A 76 -9.22 23.07 -11.04
C GLU A 76 -7.88 23.27 -11.76
N ASN A 77 -7.94 23.80 -12.98
CA ASN A 77 -6.75 23.99 -13.82
C ASN A 77 -5.70 24.89 -13.14
N GLU A 78 -6.16 25.94 -12.45
CA GLU A 78 -5.32 26.92 -11.74
C GLU A 78 -4.48 26.27 -10.65
N GLU A 79 -4.99 25.24 -9.99
CA GLU A 79 -4.28 24.50 -8.96
C GLU A 79 -3.10 23.71 -9.54
N ILE A 80 -3.26 23.16 -10.76
CA ILE A 80 -2.18 22.48 -11.48
C ILE A 80 -1.07 23.47 -11.85
N PHE A 81 -1.41 24.66 -12.33
CA PHE A 81 -0.41 25.69 -12.63
C PHE A 81 0.31 26.17 -11.36
N THR A 82 -0.41 26.31 -10.26
CA THR A 82 0.17 26.64 -8.95
C THR A 82 1.15 25.56 -8.49
N LEU A 83 0.79 24.29 -8.64
CA LEU A 83 1.71 23.17 -8.34
C LEU A 83 2.97 23.25 -9.22
N ILE A 84 2.85 23.49 -10.52
CA ILE A 84 3.99 23.59 -11.43
C ILE A 84 4.96 24.70 -10.98
N GLU A 85 4.46 25.89 -10.64
CA GLU A 85 5.30 26.99 -10.16
C GLU A 85 5.96 26.66 -8.81
N GLN A 86 5.24 26.02 -7.88
CA GLN A 86 5.80 25.52 -6.62
C GLN A 86 6.96 24.52 -6.85
N LEU A 87 6.80 23.60 -7.81
CA LEU A 87 7.85 22.63 -8.14
C LEU A 87 9.05 23.32 -8.79
N LYS A 88 8.83 24.32 -9.64
CA LYS A 88 9.86 25.11 -10.31
C LYS A 88 10.70 25.92 -9.30
N GLU A 89 10.07 26.55 -8.32
CA GLU A 89 10.74 27.30 -7.26
C GLU A 89 11.66 26.41 -6.41
N ARG A 90 11.29 25.12 -6.19
CA ARG A 90 12.05 24.14 -5.43
C ARG A 90 13.31 23.65 -6.16
N ARG A 91 13.47 23.91 -7.47
CA ARG A 91 14.67 23.62 -8.28
C ARG A 91 15.17 22.19 -8.17
N PHE A 92 14.27 21.21 -8.39
CA PHE A 92 14.65 19.81 -8.40
C PHE A 92 15.65 19.49 -9.51
N ASP A 93 16.67 18.69 -9.21
CA ASP A 93 17.65 18.20 -10.19
C ASP A 93 17.06 17.04 -11.01
N ALA A 94 16.20 16.25 -10.39
CA ALA A 94 15.64 15.05 -10.98
C ALA A 94 14.25 14.74 -10.44
N THR A 95 13.48 13.95 -11.19
CA THR A 95 12.25 13.30 -10.70
C THR A 95 12.20 11.84 -11.11
N VAL A 96 11.69 11.00 -10.22
CA VAL A 96 11.32 9.61 -10.49
C VAL A 96 9.81 9.48 -10.32
N ILE A 97 9.13 8.95 -11.35
CA ILE A 97 7.69 8.79 -11.37
C ILE A 97 7.36 7.31 -11.26
N PHE A 98 6.85 6.90 -10.11
CA PHE A 98 6.35 5.55 -9.88
C PHE A 98 4.87 5.45 -10.25
N THR A 99 4.51 4.39 -10.95
CA THR A 99 3.13 4.09 -11.34
C THR A 99 2.87 2.59 -11.23
N VAL A 100 1.62 2.20 -11.03
CA VAL A 100 1.17 0.85 -11.34
C VAL A 100 1.01 0.71 -12.87
N PHE A 101 1.01 -0.52 -13.38
CA PHE A 101 0.93 -0.75 -14.83
C PHE A 101 -0.29 -0.07 -15.49
N SER A 102 -1.44 -0.06 -14.82
CA SER A 102 -2.68 0.52 -15.37
C SER A 102 -2.67 2.05 -15.50
N GLN A 103 -1.61 2.72 -15.03
CA GLN A 103 -1.46 4.17 -15.08
C GLN A 103 -0.37 4.59 -16.06
N SER A 104 -0.59 5.73 -16.73
CA SER A 104 0.44 6.37 -17.54
C SER A 104 1.25 7.36 -16.69
N ALA A 105 2.57 7.34 -16.83
CA ALA A 105 3.45 8.32 -16.21
C ALA A 105 3.46 9.67 -16.96
N MET A 106 2.89 9.73 -18.18
CA MET A 106 3.01 10.91 -19.06
C MET A 106 2.41 12.20 -18.50
N PRO A 107 1.24 12.20 -17.83
CA PRO A 107 0.73 13.43 -17.22
C PRO A 107 1.67 13.99 -16.15
N ALA A 108 2.24 13.13 -15.28
CA ALA A 108 3.21 13.55 -14.28
C ALA A 108 4.54 13.99 -14.92
N ALA A 109 4.98 13.32 -15.98
CA ALA A 109 6.15 13.72 -16.76
C ALA A 109 5.98 15.10 -17.41
N MET A 110 4.77 15.44 -17.88
CA MET A 110 4.45 16.76 -18.41
C MET A 110 4.56 17.85 -17.33
N ILE A 111 4.00 17.62 -16.13
CA ILE A 111 4.15 18.56 -15.01
C ILE A 111 5.65 18.76 -14.68
N ALA A 112 6.41 17.69 -14.56
CA ALA A 112 7.83 17.75 -14.27
C ALA A 112 8.64 18.47 -15.36
N TYR A 113 8.25 18.29 -16.64
CA TYR A 113 8.83 19.01 -17.78
C TYR A 113 8.54 20.51 -17.70
N MET A 114 7.28 20.89 -17.45
CA MET A 114 6.84 22.29 -17.31
C MET A 114 7.50 22.98 -16.10
N ALA A 115 7.73 22.23 -15.01
CA ALA A 115 8.50 22.70 -13.84
C ALA A 115 10.02 22.84 -14.11
N GLY A 116 10.48 22.48 -15.31
CA GLY A 116 11.90 22.60 -15.69
C GLY A 116 12.81 21.57 -15.05
N ILE A 117 12.29 20.46 -14.51
CA ILE A 117 13.09 19.40 -13.91
C ILE A 117 13.84 18.66 -15.04
N PRO A 118 15.18 18.64 -15.03
CA PRO A 118 15.96 18.20 -16.19
C PRO A 118 16.04 16.68 -16.36
N LEU A 119 16.18 15.94 -15.25
CA LEU A 119 16.25 14.47 -15.26
C LEU A 119 14.89 13.90 -14.85
N ARG A 120 14.30 13.09 -15.70
CA ARG A 120 12.93 12.57 -15.49
C ARG A 120 12.92 11.09 -15.88
N LEU A 121 12.68 10.21 -14.89
CA LEU A 121 12.67 8.76 -15.02
C LEU A 121 11.26 8.19 -14.80
N ALA A 122 10.81 7.36 -15.70
CA ALA A 122 9.57 6.58 -15.55
C ALA A 122 9.55 5.34 -16.44
N TYR A 123 8.58 4.44 -16.20
CA TYR A 123 8.13 3.48 -17.19
C TYR A 123 7.29 4.16 -18.26
N SER A 124 7.41 3.70 -19.51
CA SER A 124 6.53 4.12 -20.60
C SER A 124 6.23 2.97 -21.55
N ARG A 125 4.97 2.88 -22.02
CA ARG A 125 4.53 1.95 -23.05
C ARG A 125 4.66 2.53 -24.45
N GLU A 126 4.75 3.84 -24.54
CA GLU A 126 4.87 4.62 -25.78
C GLU A 126 6.18 5.41 -25.79
N ASN A 127 6.56 5.93 -26.95
CA ASN A 127 7.73 6.82 -27.02
C ASN A 127 7.42 8.13 -26.25
N PRO A 128 8.11 8.41 -25.14
CA PRO A 128 7.84 9.60 -24.33
C PRO A 128 8.51 10.86 -24.88
N TYR A 129 9.21 10.77 -26.01
CA TYR A 129 9.99 11.85 -26.61
C TYR A 129 10.86 12.58 -25.57
N LYS A 130 10.73 13.91 -25.47
CA LYS A 130 11.50 14.74 -24.52
C LYS A 130 10.83 14.87 -23.15
N LEU A 131 9.66 14.29 -22.93
CA LEU A 131 8.99 14.32 -21.64
C LEU A 131 9.75 13.54 -20.58
N LEU A 132 10.41 12.48 -20.98
CA LEU A 132 11.35 11.74 -20.11
C LEU A 132 12.76 11.90 -20.63
N SER A 133 13.74 12.07 -19.73
CA SER A 133 15.16 12.03 -20.06
C SER A 133 15.70 10.60 -20.07
N ASN A 134 15.14 9.76 -19.21
CA ASN A 134 15.41 8.35 -19.06
C ASN A 134 14.08 7.61 -18.95
N TRP A 135 13.92 6.53 -19.68
CA TRP A 135 12.70 5.74 -19.59
C TRP A 135 12.97 4.25 -19.78
N VAL A 136 12.13 3.43 -19.16
CA VAL A 136 12.17 1.98 -19.27
C VAL A 136 10.90 1.54 -20.01
N PRO A 137 11.03 0.72 -21.07
CA PRO A 137 9.86 0.13 -21.74
C PRO A 137 9.04 -0.72 -20.78
N ASP A 138 7.74 -0.44 -20.69
CA ASP A 138 6.83 -1.20 -19.86
C ASP A 138 6.32 -2.43 -20.62
N LYS A 139 6.78 -3.62 -20.23
CA LYS A 139 6.51 -4.89 -20.92
C LYS A 139 5.47 -5.78 -20.23
N GLU A 140 4.96 -5.34 -19.06
CA GLU A 140 3.89 -6.05 -18.38
C GLU A 140 2.55 -5.85 -19.10
N PRO A 141 1.60 -6.78 -18.98
CA PRO A 141 1.73 -8.12 -18.42
C PRO A 141 2.24 -9.15 -19.42
N TYR A 142 2.45 -8.76 -20.68
CA TYR A 142 2.57 -9.66 -21.82
C TYR A 142 3.89 -10.40 -21.90
N THR A 143 4.95 -9.85 -21.31
CA THR A 143 6.27 -10.51 -21.30
C THR A 143 6.55 -11.18 -19.97
N PHE A 144 6.18 -10.53 -18.88
CA PHE A 144 6.30 -11.01 -17.50
C PHE A 144 5.35 -10.22 -16.60
N ILE A 145 5.12 -10.74 -15.41
CA ILE A 145 4.43 -10.04 -14.33
C ILE A 145 5.34 -10.08 -13.11
N GLN A 146 5.56 -8.94 -12.48
CA GLN A 146 6.41 -8.84 -11.31
C GLN A 146 5.71 -8.09 -10.18
N HIS A 147 6.14 -8.37 -8.94
CA HIS A 147 5.68 -7.64 -7.79
C HIS A 147 6.01 -6.15 -7.89
N GLN A 148 5.13 -5.24 -7.40
CA GLN A 148 5.31 -3.79 -7.50
C GLN A 148 6.65 -3.32 -6.92
N VAL A 149 7.10 -3.91 -5.81
CA VAL A 149 8.44 -3.62 -5.22
C VAL A 149 9.55 -3.90 -6.23
N LYS A 150 9.52 -5.05 -6.92
CA LYS A 150 10.52 -5.40 -7.94
C LYS A 150 10.45 -4.46 -9.14
N ARG A 151 9.23 -4.09 -9.53
CA ARG A 151 8.99 -3.14 -10.61
C ARG A 151 9.64 -1.78 -10.32
N ASP A 152 9.40 -1.24 -9.14
CA ASP A 152 9.95 0.06 -8.76
C ASP A 152 11.48 0.03 -8.57
N LEU A 153 12.01 -1.06 -8.00
CA LEU A 153 13.46 -1.29 -7.93
C LEU A 153 14.11 -1.40 -9.31
N ALA A 154 13.50 -2.13 -10.26
CA ALA A 154 13.99 -2.26 -11.62
C ALA A 154 14.02 -0.91 -12.34
N LEU A 155 13.02 -0.04 -12.10
CA LEU A 155 13.00 1.30 -12.64
C LEU A 155 14.22 2.13 -12.19
N VAL A 156 14.48 2.19 -10.89
CA VAL A 156 15.60 3.00 -10.36
C VAL A 156 16.97 2.36 -10.66
N ASN A 157 17.03 1.03 -10.81
CA ASN A 157 18.24 0.33 -11.25
C ASN A 157 18.67 0.74 -12.67
N ALA A 158 17.76 1.16 -13.53
CA ALA A 158 18.07 1.65 -14.88
C ALA A 158 18.95 2.92 -14.87
N ILE A 159 19.05 3.60 -13.75
CA ILE A 159 19.93 4.77 -13.53
C ILE A 159 21.06 4.47 -12.53
N GLY A 160 21.27 3.20 -12.19
CA GLY A 160 22.34 2.74 -11.29
C GLY A 160 22.01 2.80 -9.80
N ALA A 161 20.78 3.13 -9.41
CA ALA A 161 20.40 3.11 -8.00
C ALA A 161 20.11 1.68 -7.53
N ALA A 162 20.73 1.28 -6.41
CA ALA A 162 20.63 -0.06 -5.85
C ALA A 162 20.57 -0.06 -4.33
N THR A 163 20.03 -1.12 -3.75
CA THR A 163 20.02 -1.39 -2.31
C THR A 163 20.01 -2.90 -2.05
N ASP A 164 20.72 -3.33 -1.02
CA ASP A 164 20.68 -4.72 -0.54
C ASP A 164 19.46 -4.99 0.35
N ASN A 165 18.86 -3.94 0.91
CA ASN A 165 17.66 -4.05 1.73
C ASN A 165 16.40 -3.71 0.92
N ILE A 166 15.72 -4.74 0.43
CA ILE A 166 14.50 -4.64 -0.35
C ILE A 166 13.22 -4.86 0.49
N SER A 167 13.33 -4.99 1.81
CA SER A 167 12.16 -5.12 2.70
C SER A 167 11.39 -3.80 2.83
N LEU A 168 10.09 -3.91 3.06
CA LEU A 168 9.32 -2.77 3.54
C LEU A 168 9.73 -2.46 4.98
N HIS A 169 9.72 -1.21 5.34
CA HIS A 169 10.02 -0.78 6.71
C HIS A 169 9.31 0.53 7.04
N LEU A 170 8.81 0.61 8.28
CA LEU A 170 8.20 1.81 8.84
C LEU A 170 8.88 2.18 10.17
N TYR A 171 9.16 3.45 10.34
CA TYR A 171 9.57 3.98 11.64
C TYR A 171 8.34 4.15 12.54
N ILE A 172 8.38 3.53 13.71
CA ILE A 172 7.30 3.64 14.70
C ILE A 172 7.80 4.48 15.88
N PRO A 173 7.17 5.63 16.18
CA PRO A 173 7.53 6.41 17.36
C PRO A 173 7.35 5.59 18.65
N VAL A 174 8.38 5.56 19.51
CA VAL A 174 8.39 4.75 20.74
C VAL A 174 7.17 5.04 21.65
N THR A 175 6.66 6.26 21.60
CA THR A 175 5.50 6.67 22.41
C THR A 175 4.17 6.11 21.90
N SER A 176 4.11 5.59 20.66
CA SER A 176 2.87 5.11 20.03
C SER A 176 2.31 3.91 20.77
N TRP A 177 3.16 2.95 21.15
CA TRP A 177 2.71 1.76 21.89
C TRP A 177 2.04 2.09 23.23
N LYS A 178 2.60 3.02 24.02
CA LYS A 178 1.99 3.44 25.28
C LYS A 178 0.58 3.99 25.10
N LYS A 179 0.34 4.75 24.01
CA LYS A 179 -0.99 5.28 23.68
C LYS A 179 -1.94 4.14 23.27
N VAL A 180 -1.45 3.16 22.52
CA VAL A 180 -2.21 1.95 22.12
C VAL A 180 -2.66 1.19 23.37
N VAL A 181 -1.74 0.87 24.28
CA VAL A 181 -2.04 0.16 25.54
C VAL A 181 -3.19 0.82 26.29
N ASN A 182 -3.11 2.14 26.52
CA ASN A 182 -4.17 2.86 27.24
C ASN A 182 -5.55 2.74 26.55
N LYS A 183 -5.57 2.83 25.20
CA LYS A 183 -6.81 2.75 24.42
C LYS A 183 -7.39 1.34 24.42
N LEU A 184 -6.54 0.32 24.28
CA LEU A 184 -6.94 -1.08 24.30
C LEU A 184 -7.48 -1.50 25.67
N THR A 185 -6.80 -1.13 26.76
CA THR A 185 -7.25 -1.41 28.12
C THR A 185 -8.61 -0.75 28.40
N ASN A 186 -8.81 0.49 27.97
CA ASN A 186 -10.10 1.19 28.09
C ASN A 186 -11.21 0.53 27.25
N ALA A 187 -10.86 -0.15 26.17
CA ALA A 187 -11.80 -0.93 25.36
C ALA A 187 -12.03 -2.36 25.90
N GLY A 188 -11.40 -2.73 27.03
CA GLY A 188 -11.56 -4.03 27.68
C GLY A 188 -10.62 -5.13 27.14
N VAL A 189 -9.65 -4.77 26.30
CA VAL A 189 -8.64 -5.71 25.77
C VAL A 189 -7.58 -5.99 26.84
N ASP A 190 -7.27 -7.25 27.05
CA ASP A 190 -6.19 -7.71 27.92
C ASP A 190 -4.88 -7.71 27.13
N ILE A 191 -3.98 -6.77 27.43
CA ILE A 191 -2.72 -6.58 26.67
C ILE A 191 -1.69 -7.68 26.90
N ASP A 192 -1.88 -8.54 27.89
CA ASP A 192 -0.99 -9.67 28.20
C ASP A 192 -1.38 -10.95 27.45
N LYS A 193 -2.53 -10.94 26.77
CA LYS A 193 -2.99 -12.05 25.92
C LYS A 193 -2.75 -11.80 24.44
N PRO A 194 -2.44 -12.82 23.65
CA PRO A 194 -2.25 -12.68 22.21
C PRO A 194 -3.57 -12.30 21.53
N TRP A 195 -3.45 -11.53 20.42
CA TRP A 195 -4.59 -11.17 19.60
C TRP A 195 -4.32 -11.34 18.11
N VAL A 196 -5.41 -11.55 17.38
CA VAL A 196 -5.44 -11.52 15.92
C VAL A 196 -6.25 -10.31 15.49
N ILE A 197 -5.74 -9.55 14.52
CA ILE A 197 -6.44 -8.42 13.92
C ILE A 197 -7.28 -8.90 12.74
N PHE A 198 -8.55 -8.50 12.73
CA PHE A 198 -9.44 -8.63 11.60
C PHE A 198 -9.77 -7.24 11.05
N HIS A 199 -9.30 -6.96 9.82
CA HIS A 199 -9.53 -5.68 9.14
C HIS A 199 -10.47 -5.91 7.95
N ALA A 200 -11.77 -5.92 8.23
CA ALA A 200 -12.83 -6.27 7.28
C ALA A 200 -13.28 -5.09 6.39
N GLY A 201 -12.92 -3.86 6.78
CA GLY A 201 -13.32 -2.65 6.07
C GLY A 201 -12.68 -2.52 4.68
N VAL A 202 -13.42 -1.93 3.74
CA VAL A 202 -12.98 -1.71 2.35
C VAL A 202 -13.32 -0.31 1.88
N SER A 203 -12.43 0.29 1.08
CA SER A 203 -12.72 1.53 0.35
C SER A 203 -13.57 1.31 -0.92
N GLU A 204 -13.61 0.08 -1.42
CA GLU A 204 -14.32 -0.30 -2.66
C GLU A 204 -15.18 -1.54 -2.41
N LYS A 205 -16.51 -1.40 -2.61
CA LYS A 205 -17.49 -2.48 -2.38
C LYS A 205 -17.17 -3.79 -3.09
N LYS A 206 -16.52 -3.74 -4.26
CA LYS A 206 -16.09 -4.95 -4.98
C LYS A 206 -15.11 -5.85 -4.21
N ARG A 207 -14.49 -5.34 -3.14
CA ARG A 207 -13.56 -6.08 -2.28
C ARG A 207 -14.21 -6.59 -1.00
N GLU A 208 -15.51 -6.33 -0.80
CA GLU A 208 -16.22 -6.80 0.38
C GLU A 208 -16.26 -8.34 0.41
N TYR A 209 -15.97 -8.87 1.58
CA TYR A 209 -16.07 -10.27 1.89
C TYR A 209 -17.24 -10.47 2.88
N PRO A 210 -18.01 -11.56 2.81
CA PRO A 210 -19.23 -11.74 3.61
C PRO A 210 -19.01 -11.62 5.11
N GLN A 211 -19.91 -10.91 5.80
CA GLN A 211 -19.76 -10.60 7.23
C GLN A 211 -19.92 -11.84 8.12
N ASP A 212 -20.82 -12.74 7.75
CA ASP A 212 -21.05 -14.02 8.43
C ASP A 212 -19.78 -14.90 8.41
N LEU A 213 -19.05 -14.94 7.30
CA LEU A 213 -17.81 -15.68 7.16
C LEU A 213 -16.66 -15.03 7.94
N TRP A 214 -16.64 -13.69 8.04
CA TRP A 214 -15.73 -12.98 8.95
C TRP A 214 -15.97 -13.38 10.40
N ALA A 215 -17.23 -13.37 10.84
CA ALA A 215 -17.60 -13.72 12.21
C ALA A 215 -17.36 -15.20 12.51
N GLU A 216 -17.55 -16.09 11.54
CA GLU A 216 -17.25 -17.52 11.66
C GLU A 216 -15.77 -17.75 11.90
N ALA A 217 -14.88 -17.22 11.03
CA ALA A 217 -13.45 -17.31 11.19
C ALA A 217 -12.97 -16.77 12.55
N ALA A 218 -13.50 -15.59 12.93
CA ALA A 218 -13.17 -14.94 14.19
C ALA A 218 -13.57 -15.78 15.41
N ARG A 219 -14.72 -16.45 15.37
CA ARG A 219 -15.14 -17.38 16.44
C ARG A 219 -14.19 -18.57 16.59
N LEU A 220 -13.80 -19.20 15.49
CA LEU A 220 -12.87 -20.33 15.49
C LEU A 220 -11.52 -19.95 16.08
N VAL A 221 -10.97 -18.78 15.73
CA VAL A 221 -9.69 -18.26 16.24
C VAL A 221 -9.81 -17.93 17.74
N ARG A 222 -10.91 -17.29 18.15
CA ARG A 222 -11.18 -17.00 19.57
C ARG A 222 -11.21 -18.27 20.43
N GLU A 223 -11.79 -19.36 19.92
CA GLU A 223 -11.84 -20.66 20.63
C GLU A 223 -10.47 -21.27 20.89
N LYS A 224 -9.44 -20.81 20.17
CA LYS A 224 -8.03 -21.15 20.44
C LYS A 224 -7.38 -20.26 21.50
N GLY A 225 -8.12 -19.36 22.12
CA GLY A 225 -7.63 -18.50 23.20
C GLY A 225 -7.12 -17.13 22.76
N PHE A 226 -7.21 -16.78 21.49
CA PHE A 226 -6.85 -15.45 21.00
C PHE A 226 -7.97 -14.44 21.28
N GLN A 227 -7.59 -13.21 21.55
CA GLN A 227 -8.49 -12.08 21.46
C GLN A 227 -8.63 -11.65 20.00
N ILE A 228 -9.81 -11.18 19.61
CA ILE A 228 -10.08 -10.71 18.26
C ILE A 228 -10.25 -9.20 18.28
N LEU A 229 -9.45 -8.49 17.49
CA LEU A 229 -9.52 -7.05 17.35
C LEU A 229 -10.01 -6.68 15.95
N PHE A 230 -11.26 -6.20 15.87
CA PHE A 230 -11.80 -5.65 14.63
C PHE A 230 -11.36 -4.20 14.49
N THR A 231 -10.58 -3.92 13.43
CA THR A 231 -9.98 -2.62 13.15
C THR A 231 -10.60 -1.99 11.90
N GLY A 232 -10.59 -0.66 11.81
CA GLY A 232 -11.12 0.09 10.70
C GLY A 232 -11.12 1.59 10.93
N ALA A 233 -11.52 2.35 9.92
CA ALA A 233 -11.75 3.79 10.02
C ALA A 233 -12.95 4.10 10.91
N ALA A 234 -13.15 5.36 11.26
CA ALA A 234 -14.30 5.79 12.07
C ALA A 234 -15.65 5.50 11.40
N SER A 235 -15.72 5.53 10.07
CA SER A 235 -16.90 5.17 9.28
C SER A 235 -17.25 3.67 9.35
N GLU A 236 -16.28 2.82 9.71
CA GLU A 236 -16.44 1.36 9.78
C GLU A 236 -16.79 0.85 11.19
N ARG A 237 -16.96 1.77 12.17
CA ARG A 237 -17.38 1.41 13.55
C ARG A 237 -18.63 0.54 13.61
N PRO A 238 -19.71 0.81 12.85
CA PRO A 238 -20.90 -0.05 12.90
C PRO A 238 -20.62 -1.48 12.48
N LEU A 239 -19.87 -1.66 11.37
CA LEU A 239 -19.46 -2.97 10.89
C LEU A 239 -18.62 -3.71 11.94
N CYS A 240 -17.56 -3.08 12.43
CA CYS A 240 -16.66 -3.70 13.42
C CYS A 240 -17.35 -4.02 14.75
N ALA A 241 -18.27 -3.18 15.19
CA ALA A 241 -19.08 -3.44 16.39
C ALA A 241 -20.02 -4.63 16.21
N GLN A 242 -20.65 -4.76 15.04
CA GLN A 242 -21.50 -5.89 14.72
C GLN A 242 -20.68 -7.20 14.68
N LEU A 243 -19.55 -7.22 13.98
CA LEU A 243 -18.68 -8.39 13.90
C LEU A 243 -18.15 -8.80 15.28
N ALA A 244 -17.77 -7.85 16.14
CA ALA A 244 -17.35 -8.14 17.51
C ALA A 244 -18.48 -8.75 18.34
N LYS A 245 -19.72 -8.23 18.21
CA LYS A 245 -20.91 -8.78 18.87
C LYS A 245 -21.21 -10.20 18.41
N GLU A 246 -21.17 -10.47 17.12
CA GLU A 246 -21.43 -11.80 16.53
C GLU A 246 -20.33 -12.81 16.87
N THR A 247 -19.09 -12.35 17.01
CA THR A 247 -17.96 -13.19 17.45
C THR A 247 -18.08 -13.54 18.94
N GLY A 248 -18.56 -12.61 19.79
CA GLY A 248 -18.85 -12.85 21.20
C GLY A 248 -17.72 -12.40 22.16
N VAL A 249 -17.59 -13.05 23.31
CA VAL A 249 -16.64 -12.68 24.36
C VAL A 249 -15.20 -12.70 23.84
N ASN A 250 -14.35 -11.79 24.31
CA ASN A 250 -12.96 -11.59 23.84
C ASN A 250 -12.83 -11.11 22.37
N ALA A 251 -13.90 -10.54 21.81
CA ALA A 251 -13.86 -9.85 20.53
C ALA A 251 -14.21 -8.37 20.75
N PHE A 252 -13.39 -7.49 20.19
CA PHE A 252 -13.43 -6.06 20.45
C PHE A 252 -13.42 -5.25 19.15
N SER A 253 -14.25 -4.21 19.08
CA SER A 253 -14.16 -3.21 18.01
C SER A 253 -13.26 -2.06 18.47
N VAL A 254 -12.16 -1.86 17.76
CA VAL A 254 -11.24 -0.73 17.94
C VAL A 254 -11.23 0.23 16.75
N ALA A 255 -12.24 0.11 15.87
CA ALA A 255 -12.39 0.96 14.70
C ALA A 255 -12.51 2.45 15.09
N GLY A 256 -11.73 3.29 14.42
CA GLY A 256 -11.68 4.74 14.64
C GLY A 256 -11.16 5.19 16.02
N LEU A 257 -10.55 4.29 16.81
CA LEU A 257 -9.91 4.63 18.08
C LEU A 257 -8.45 5.06 17.90
N LEU A 258 -7.77 4.51 16.88
CA LEU A 258 -6.34 4.64 16.72
C LEU A 258 -6.00 5.66 15.62
N LYS A 259 -4.96 6.45 15.85
CA LYS A 259 -4.27 7.18 14.79
C LYS A 259 -3.40 6.22 14.00
N LEU A 260 -2.89 6.64 12.85
CA LEU A 260 -2.12 5.76 11.96
C LEU A 260 -0.86 5.20 12.65
N GLU A 261 -0.10 6.02 13.37
CA GLU A 261 1.08 5.57 14.12
C GLU A 261 0.75 4.55 15.22
N GLU A 262 -0.41 4.69 15.82
CA GLU A 262 -0.92 3.77 16.83
C GLU A 262 -1.40 2.46 16.18
N PHE A 263 -2.02 2.55 15.00
CA PHE A 263 -2.44 1.39 14.24
C PHE A 263 -1.25 0.57 13.74
N ILE A 264 -0.18 1.22 13.26
CA ILE A 264 1.06 0.56 12.89
C ILE A 264 1.66 -0.18 14.11
N ALA A 265 1.72 0.48 15.28
CA ALA A 265 2.21 -0.12 16.52
C ALA A 265 1.32 -1.27 17.02
N LEU A 266 0.00 -1.22 16.81
CA LEU A 266 -0.91 -2.32 17.12
C LEU A 266 -0.63 -3.53 16.21
N ILE A 267 -0.47 -3.31 14.91
CA ILE A 267 -0.15 -4.37 13.95
C ILE A 267 1.17 -5.04 14.29
N GLU A 268 2.21 -4.28 14.64
CA GLU A 268 3.52 -4.83 15.01
C GLU A 268 3.44 -5.85 16.16
N LYS A 269 2.48 -5.71 17.06
CA LYS A 269 2.30 -6.60 18.22
C LYS A 269 1.25 -7.69 18.01
N ALA A 270 0.59 -7.72 16.87
CA ALA A 270 -0.40 -8.74 16.55
C ALA A 270 0.27 -10.07 16.19
N SER A 271 -0.37 -11.19 16.53
CA SER A 271 0.07 -12.52 16.12
C SER A 271 -0.11 -12.74 14.62
N VAL A 272 -1.24 -12.29 14.05
CA VAL A 272 -1.57 -12.35 12.63
C VAL A 272 -2.53 -11.20 12.30
N VAL A 273 -2.41 -10.67 11.08
CA VAL A 273 -3.41 -9.77 10.50
C VAL A 273 -4.21 -10.51 9.43
N VAL A 274 -5.52 -10.45 9.53
CA VAL A 274 -6.44 -10.95 8.49
C VAL A 274 -7.11 -9.75 7.84
N SER A 275 -6.95 -9.58 6.55
CA SER A 275 -7.52 -8.43 5.84
C SER A 275 -7.82 -8.75 4.38
N VAL A 276 -8.75 -8.04 3.80
CA VAL A 276 -8.84 -7.95 2.34
C VAL A 276 -7.67 -7.11 1.80
N ASN A 277 -7.50 -7.10 0.48
CA ASN A 277 -6.44 -6.33 -0.19
C ASN A 277 -6.59 -4.81 0.04
N THR A 278 -6.01 -4.30 1.12
CA THR A 278 -5.99 -2.88 1.53
C THR A 278 -4.57 -2.48 1.94
N GLY A 279 -4.35 -1.21 2.23
CA GLY A 279 -3.06 -0.72 2.75
C GLY A 279 -2.58 -1.44 4.03
N THR A 280 -3.50 -2.02 4.79
CA THR A 280 -3.23 -2.75 6.04
C THR A 280 -2.28 -3.93 5.83
N ILE A 281 -2.41 -4.70 4.73
CA ILE A 281 -1.52 -5.84 4.46
C ILE A 281 -0.06 -5.39 4.21
N HIS A 282 0.12 -4.23 3.59
CA HIS A 282 1.45 -3.67 3.35
C HIS A 282 2.06 -3.05 4.61
N ILE A 283 1.21 -2.49 5.50
CA ILE A 283 1.65 -2.08 6.84
C ILE A 283 2.13 -3.31 7.62
N ALA A 284 1.36 -4.40 7.64
CA ALA A 284 1.74 -5.64 8.30
C ALA A 284 3.06 -6.18 7.75
N ALA A 285 3.24 -6.19 6.43
CA ALA A 285 4.50 -6.56 5.80
C ALA A 285 5.67 -5.65 6.23
N ALA A 286 5.43 -4.35 6.38
CA ALA A 286 6.45 -3.38 6.77
C ALA A 286 6.90 -3.49 8.25
N VAL A 287 6.10 -4.13 9.09
CA VAL A 287 6.42 -4.40 10.51
C VAL A 287 6.60 -5.90 10.80
N ASN A 288 6.75 -6.72 9.77
CA ASN A 288 6.99 -8.18 9.84
C ASN A 288 5.89 -8.99 10.56
N THR A 289 4.65 -8.52 10.53
CA THR A 289 3.52 -9.27 11.09
C THR A 289 2.93 -10.21 10.03
N PRO A 290 2.76 -11.51 10.32
CA PRO A 290 2.16 -12.46 9.39
C PRO A 290 0.76 -12.05 8.92
N VAL A 291 0.43 -12.37 7.66
CA VAL A 291 -0.80 -11.88 7.01
C VAL A 291 -1.59 -13.02 6.36
N VAL A 292 -2.88 -13.10 6.67
CA VAL A 292 -3.86 -13.77 5.81
C VAL A 292 -4.56 -12.71 4.98
N VAL A 293 -4.44 -12.79 3.66
CA VAL A 293 -5.06 -11.80 2.76
C VAL A 293 -6.14 -12.44 1.90
N LEU A 294 -7.31 -11.79 1.88
CA LEU A 294 -8.45 -12.15 1.05
C LEU A 294 -8.46 -11.28 -0.21
N TYR A 295 -8.32 -11.89 -1.38
CA TYR A 295 -8.32 -11.19 -2.66
C TYR A 295 -9.63 -11.43 -3.41
N ALA A 296 -10.35 -10.34 -3.65
CA ALA A 296 -11.40 -10.28 -4.65
C ALA A 296 -10.75 -10.30 -6.04
N GLN A 297 -10.57 -11.45 -6.63
CA GLN A 297 -9.67 -11.77 -7.75
C GLN A 297 -8.19 -11.65 -7.37
N THR A 298 -7.33 -12.39 -8.03
CA THR A 298 -5.89 -12.38 -7.71
C THR A 298 -5.19 -11.13 -8.22
N ASN A 299 -4.21 -10.66 -7.44
CA ASN A 299 -3.27 -9.63 -7.88
C ASN A 299 -1.86 -9.92 -7.35
N PRO A 300 -1.05 -10.74 -8.04
CA PRO A 300 0.28 -11.14 -7.60
C PRO A 300 1.27 -9.97 -7.52
N GLN A 301 0.96 -8.82 -8.15
CA GLN A 301 1.80 -7.63 -8.06
C GLN A 301 1.76 -6.96 -6.68
N HIS A 302 0.72 -7.24 -5.87
CA HIS A 302 0.44 -6.55 -4.61
C HIS A 302 0.28 -7.50 -3.41
N ILE A 303 0.77 -8.72 -3.50
CA ILE A 303 0.77 -9.63 -2.33
C ILE A 303 1.65 -9.06 -1.19
N PRO A 304 1.46 -9.46 0.09
CA PRO A 304 2.34 -9.05 1.17
C PRO A 304 3.80 -9.37 0.86
N TRP A 305 4.69 -8.36 0.93
CA TRP A 305 6.06 -8.48 0.49
C TRP A 305 7.00 -8.96 1.60
N MET A 306 7.70 -10.08 1.39
CA MET A 306 8.74 -10.62 2.29
C MET A 306 8.28 -10.85 3.73
N VAL A 307 7.03 -11.23 3.92
CA VAL A 307 6.47 -11.60 5.22
C VAL A 307 5.73 -12.94 5.06
N PRO A 308 5.67 -13.79 6.09
CA PRO A 308 4.84 -14.99 6.04
C PRO A 308 3.39 -14.62 5.70
N CYS A 309 2.85 -15.18 4.63
CA CYS A 309 1.48 -14.87 4.24
C CYS A 309 0.75 -16.07 3.62
N GLU A 310 -0.55 -16.13 3.86
CA GLU A 310 -1.49 -17.00 3.17
C GLU A 310 -2.43 -16.14 2.32
N VAL A 311 -2.58 -16.52 1.06
CA VAL A 311 -3.42 -15.81 0.08
C VAL A 311 -4.65 -16.64 -0.20
N LEU A 312 -5.83 -16.10 0.12
CA LEU A 312 -7.12 -16.70 -0.15
C LEU A 312 -7.85 -15.86 -1.21
N GLU A 313 -8.07 -16.44 -2.36
CA GLU A 313 -8.71 -15.75 -3.48
C GLU A 313 -10.19 -16.10 -3.52
N PHE A 314 -11.02 -15.14 -3.89
CA PHE A 314 -12.45 -15.37 -4.12
C PHE A 314 -12.95 -14.68 -5.39
N GLU A 315 -13.94 -15.31 -6.02
CA GLU A 315 -14.57 -14.78 -7.22
C GLU A 315 -15.55 -13.66 -6.86
N VAL A 316 -15.70 -12.72 -7.75
CA VAL A 316 -16.69 -11.64 -7.67
C VAL A 316 -17.60 -11.67 -8.89
N GLU A 317 -18.80 -11.13 -8.76
CA GLU A 317 -19.75 -10.95 -9.86
C GLU A 317 -19.12 -10.20 -11.03
N GLU A 318 -19.56 -10.47 -12.24
CA GLU A 318 -18.92 -9.98 -13.46
C GLU A 318 -18.84 -8.44 -13.52
N ASP A 319 -19.87 -7.75 -13.04
CA ASP A 319 -19.93 -6.28 -12.96
C ASP A 319 -18.96 -5.67 -11.94
N LYS A 320 -18.52 -6.46 -10.97
CA LYS A 320 -17.54 -6.10 -9.93
C LYS A 320 -16.10 -6.44 -10.30
N ARG A 321 -15.87 -7.14 -11.40
CA ARG A 321 -14.52 -7.54 -11.83
C ARG A 321 -13.62 -6.35 -12.07
N SER A 322 -12.33 -6.53 -11.76
CA SER A 322 -11.33 -5.49 -11.95
C SER A 322 -11.18 -5.11 -13.42
N LYS A 323 -11.10 -3.81 -13.68
CA LYS A 323 -10.75 -3.24 -15.00
C LYS A 323 -9.22 -3.13 -15.20
N ASN A 324 -8.42 -3.54 -14.21
CA ASN A 324 -6.97 -3.55 -14.33
C ASN A 324 -6.53 -4.61 -15.35
N GLU A 325 -5.78 -4.18 -16.36
CA GLU A 325 -5.35 -5.00 -17.49
C GLU A 325 -4.52 -6.21 -17.06
N VAL A 326 -3.66 -6.08 -16.05
CA VAL A 326 -2.88 -7.19 -15.50
C VAL A 326 -3.78 -8.24 -14.87
N ILE A 327 -4.76 -7.80 -14.08
CA ILE A 327 -5.73 -8.72 -13.43
C ILE A 327 -6.59 -9.40 -14.49
N GLN A 328 -7.04 -8.67 -15.51
CA GLN A 328 -7.81 -9.26 -16.62
C GLN A 328 -6.98 -10.28 -17.42
N TYR A 329 -5.72 -9.98 -17.69
CA TYR A 329 -4.80 -10.89 -18.38
C TYR A 329 -4.59 -12.16 -17.56
N LEU A 330 -4.27 -12.03 -16.27
CA LEU A 330 -4.13 -13.16 -15.36
C LEU A 330 -5.37 -14.04 -15.33
N TYR A 331 -6.53 -13.42 -15.20
CA TYR A 331 -7.81 -14.14 -15.15
C TYR A 331 -8.10 -14.95 -16.41
N LYS A 332 -7.78 -14.40 -17.59
CA LYS A 332 -8.03 -15.05 -18.89
C LYS A 332 -6.99 -16.11 -19.25
N GLU A 333 -5.70 -15.81 -19.02
CA GLU A 333 -4.60 -16.57 -19.58
C GLU A 333 -3.93 -17.52 -18.57
N VAL A 334 -4.04 -17.24 -17.26
CA VAL A 334 -3.33 -17.98 -16.22
C VAL A 334 -4.29 -18.74 -15.29
N TYR A 335 -5.34 -18.09 -14.80
CA TYR A 335 -6.27 -18.63 -13.82
C TYR A 335 -7.58 -19.04 -14.49
N ASN A 336 -7.58 -20.15 -15.21
CA ASN A 336 -8.74 -20.62 -15.99
C ASN A 336 -9.92 -21.15 -15.17
N LYS A 337 -9.93 -20.99 -13.85
CA LYS A 337 -11.02 -21.45 -12.97
C LYS A 337 -11.40 -20.36 -11.98
N PRO A 338 -12.73 -20.14 -11.77
CA PRO A 338 -13.16 -19.26 -10.70
C PRO A 338 -12.72 -19.82 -9.34
N ALA A 339 -12.18 -18.93 -8.49
CA ALA A 339 -11.86 -19.28 -7.11
C ALA A 339 -13.15 -19.46 -6.31
N GLN A 340 -13.24 -20.52 -5.51
CA GLN A 340 -14.35 -20.69 -4.59
C GLN A 340 -14.23 -19.67 -3.46
N MET A 341 -15.38 -19.21 -2.95
CA MET A 341 -15.39 -18.33 -1.77
C MET A 341 -14.79 -19.09 -0.57
N PRO A 342 -13.67 -18.64 0.02
CA PRO A 342 -13.16 -19.22 1.25
C PRO A 342 -14.21 -19.12 2.36
N ASP A 343 -14.38 -20.15 3.17
CA ASP A 343 -15.23 -20.10 4.35
C ASP A 343 -14.45 -19.73 5.62
N GLY A 344 -15.12 -19.72 6.76
CA GLY A 344 -14.49 -19.41 8.04
C GLY A 344 -13.40 -20.40 8.43
N ASN A 345 -13.52 -21.68 8.05
CA ASN A 345 -12.51 -22.71 8.30
C ASN A 345 -11.27 -22.51 7.43
N ASP A 346 -11.41 -22.09 6.19
CA ASP A 346 -10.29 -21.79 5.31
C ASP A 346 -9.43 -20.67 5.89
N ILE A 347 -10.08 -19.58 6.36
CA ILE A 347 -9.38 -18.45 7.02
C ILE A 347 -8.72 -18.93 8.32
N TYR A 348 -9.45 -19.69 9.14
CA TYR A 348 -8.92 -20.25 10.38
C TYR A 348 -7.68 -21.12 10.13
N ASN A 349 -7.75 -22.04 9.17
CA ASN A 349 -6.62 -22.92 8.83
C ASN A 349 -5.41 -22.12 8.33
N ALA A 350 -5.62 -21.08 7.53
CA ALA A 350 -4.58 -20.17 7.09
C ALA A 350 -3.90 -19.44 8.26
N ILE A 351 -4.69 -18.98 9.25
CA ILE A 351 -4.16 -18.36 10.47
C ILE A 351 -3.32 -19.36 11.28
N ILE A 352 -3.84 -20.56 11.52
CA ILE A 352 -3.11 -21.58 12.31
C ILE A 352 -1.79 -21.97 11.64
N LYS A 353 -1.77 -22.07 10.32
CA LYS A 353 -0.54 -22.34 9.56
C LYS A 353 0.53 -21.27 9.76
N LEU A 354 0.13 -20.00 9.89
CA LEU A 354 1.05 -18.89 10.14
C LEU A 354 1.51 -18.79 11.61
N LEU A 355 0.78 -19.42 12.52
CA LEU A 355 1.09 -19.42 13.96
C LEU A 355 1.94 -20.63 14.38
N ALA A 356 2.07 -21.65 13.52
CA ALA A 356 2.88 -22.86 13.74
C ALA A 356 4.37 -22.60 13.50
#